data_1543e0b9d65372d014b189b4ca17004b
#
_entry.id   1543e0b9d65372d014b189b4ca17004b
#
_cell.length_a   1.000
_cell.length_b   1.000
_cell.length_c   1.000
_cell.angle_alpha   90.00
_cell.angle_beta   90.00
_cell.angle_gamma   90.00
#
_symmetry.space_group_name_H-M   'P 1'
#
loop_
_entity.id
_entity.type
_entity.pdbx_description
1 polymer ?
#
loop_
_entity_poly.entity_id
_entity_poly.type
_entity_poly.pdbx_seq_one_letter_code
_entity_poly.pdbx_strand_id
1 'polypeptide(L)'
;VTFAFQQPVRFKGITVRDLISIAAGDTNMDEKKLCAYLYDVGLCAKNYIDREINASLSGGEIKRIEIATVIARKTQLSIFDEPEAGIDIWSFNNLTGVFEKMRQENDGSIIIISHQERIFEIADEIIVLADGQINMQGKKEDVLPKLFTSEDKCSFCTGGIQ
;
A
#
# COMPACT_ATOMS: atom_id res chain seq x y z
N VAL A 1 7.22 14.01 0.99
CA VAL A 1 6.43 12.95 1.64
C VAL A 1 5.15 12.75 0.86
N THR A 2 4.74 11.50 0.63
CA THR A 2 3.46 11.13 0.03
C THR A 2 2.75 10.15 0.93
N PHE A 3 1.42 10.24 0.97
CA PHE A 3 0.59 9.39 1.80
C PHE A 3 -0.51 8.73 0.94
N ALA A 4 -0.70 7.42 1.08
CA ALA A 4 -1.86 6.67 0.59
C ALA A 4 -2.73 6.31 1.80
N PHE A 5 -3.96 6.82 1.82
CA PHE A 5 -4.88 6.69 2.96
C PHE A 5 -5.56 5.32 2.99
N GLN A 6 -5.98 4.89 4.16
CA GLN A 6 -6.81 3.68 4.32
C GLN A 6 -8.07 3.75 3.45
N GLN A 7 -8.74 4.89 3.45
CA GLN A 7 -9.86 5.18 2.56
C GLN A 7 -9.43 6.18 1.47
N PRO A 8 -9.32 5.72 0.21
CA PRO A 8 -8.89 6.58 -0.88
C PRO A 8 -9.90 7.69 -1.18
N VAL A 9 -9.38 8.87 -1.54
CA VAL A 9 -10.20 10.06 -1.81
C VAL A 9 -10.82 9.95 -3.22
N ARG A 10 -12.06 10.38 -3.36
CA ARG A 10 -12.79 10.46 -4.63
C ARG A 10 -12.83 11.91 -5.11
N PHE A 11 -12.63 12.10 -6.41
CA PHE A 11 -12.62 13.43 -7.01
C PHE A 11 -13.67 13.50 -8.14
N LYS A 12 -14.46 14.58 -8.18
CA LYS A 12 -15.34 14.86 -9.31
C LYS A 12 -14.58 15.60 -10.40
N GLY A 13 -14.81 15.21 -11.67
CA GLY A 13 -14.25 15.92 -12.82
C GLY A 13 -12.74 15.69 -13.04
N ILE A 14 -12.15 14.73 -12.33
CA ILE A 14 -10.73 14.36 -12.51
C ILE A 14 -10.69 12.92 -13.02
N THR A 15 -9.99 12.72 -14.13
CA THR A 15 -9.74 11.40 -14.69
C THR A 15 -8.53 10.73 -14.02
N VAL A 16 -8.39 9.42 -14.23
CA VAL A 16 -7.19 8.68 -13.80
C VAL A 16 -5.93 9.27 -14.42
N ARG A 17 -5.99 9.65 -15.71
CA ARG A 17 -4.92 10.35 -16.43
C ARG A 17 -4.50 11.63 -15.71
N ASP A 18 -5.48 12.49 -15.42
CA ASP A 18 -5.24 13.78 -14.77
C ASP A 18 -4.57 13.58 -13.41
N LEU A 19 -5.10 12.66 -12.59
CA LEU A 19 -4.59 12.42 -11.24
C LEU A 19 -3.13 11.93 -11.27
N ILE A 20 -2.80 10.96 -12.11
CA ILE A 20 -1.43 10.43 -12.22
C ILE A 20 -0.49 11.49 -12.79
N SER A 21 -0.92 12.25 -13.80
CA SER A 21 -0.12 13.33 -14.40
C SER A 21 0.19 14.45 -13.41
N ILE A 22 -0.81 14.87 -12.63
CA ILE A 22 -0.64 15.85 -11.55
C ILE A 22 0.33 15.31 -10.49
N ALA A 23 0.17 14.05 -10.08
CA ALA A 23 1.01 13.43 -9.08
C ALA A 23 2.49 13.36 -9.52
N ALA A 24 2.73 13.05 -10.78
CA ALA A 24 4.07 12.99 -11.35
C ALA A 24 4.69 14.37 -11.66
N GLY A 25 3.89 15.45 -11.61
CA GLY A 25 4.32 16.78 -12.04
C GLY A 25 4.56 16.90 -13.56
N ASP A 26 3.97 16.02 -14.36
CA ASP A 26 4.13 15.93 -15.82
C ASP A 26 2.75 16.01 -16.49
N THR A 27 2.32 17.24 -16.81
CA THR A 27 0.99 17.50 -17.40
C THR A 27 0.82 16.96 -18.82
N ASN A 28 1.93 16.66 -19.52
CA ASN A 28 1.95 16.10 -20.86
C ASN A 28 2.48 14.66 -20.85
N MET A 29 2.19 13.91 -19.81
CA MET A 29 2.67 12.55 -19.64
C MET A 29 2.31 11.66 -20.85
N ASP A 30 3.30 10.97 -21.37
CA ASP A 30 3.13 9.98 -22.44
C ASP A 30 2.27 8.80 -21.97
N GLU A 31 1.40 8.32 -22.86
CA GLU A 31 0.54 7.15 -22.59
C GLU A 31 1.30 5.90 -22.16
N LYS A 32 2.53 5.73 -22.65
CA LYS A 32 3.38 4.60 -22.23
C LYS A 32 3.74 4.66 -20.76
N LYS A 33 4.07 5.86 -20.23
CA LYS A 33 4.35 6.05 -18.81
C LYS A 33 3.09 5.82 -17.96
N LEU A 34 1.94 6.35 -18.39
CA LEU A 34 0.66 6.11 -17.73
C LEU A 34 0.30 4.62 -17.70
N CYS A 35 0.52 3.94 -18.83
CA CYS A 35 0.30 2.50 -18.93
C CYS A 35 1.21 1.73 -17.96
N ALA A 36 2.47 2.12 -17.81
CA ALA A 36 3.40 1.48 -16.90
C ALA A 36 2.94 1.61 -15.43
N TYR A 37 2.55 2.81 -14.97
CA TYR A 37 2.06 3.01 -13.61
C TYR A 37 0.78 2.20 -13.30
N LEU A 38 -0.15 2.16 -14.25
CA LEU A 38 -1.38 1.38 -14.08
C LEU A 38 -1.13 -0.13 -14.15
N TYR A 39 -0.22 -0.57 -15.03
CA TYR A 39 0.18 -1.97 -15.13
C TYR A 39 0.83 -2.47 -13.84
N ASP A 40 1.70 -1.67 -13.23
CA ASP A 40 2.36 -2.02 -11.96
C ASP A 40 1.32 -2.35 -10.86
N VAL A 41 0.19 -1.65 -10.83
CA VAL A 41 -0.88 -1.92 -9.87
C VAL A 41 -1.97 -2.87 -10.39
N GLY A 42 -1.72 -3.56 -11.50
CA GLY A 42 -2.64 -4.56 -12.07
C GLY A 42 -3.89 -3.96 -12.75
N LEU A 43 -3.80 -2.74 -13.26
CA LEU A 43 -4.87 -2.09 -14.01
C LEU A 43 -4.50 -1.94 -15.50
N CYS A 44 -5.45 -2.25 -16.39
CA CYS A 44 -5.25 -2.03 -17.81
C CYS A 44 -5.54 -0.56 -18.18
N ALA A 45 -4.54 0.19 -18.62
CA ALA A 45 -4.68 1.60 -18.96
C ALA A 45 -5.84 1.87 -19.93
N LYS A 46 -6.01 1.04 -20.96
CA LYS A 46 -7.10 1.14 -21.95
C LYS A 46 -8.49 1.24 -21.32
N ASN A 47 -8.68 0.60 -20.14
CA ASN A 47 -9.97 0.53 -19.50
C ASN A 47 -10.17 1.61 -18.41
N TYR A 48 -9.09 2.25 -17.98
CA TYR A 48 -9.15 3.12 -16.79
C TYR A 48 -8.70 4.56 -17.05
N ILE A 49 -7.80 4.79 -18.00
CA ILE A 49 -7.08 6.05 -18.16
C ILE A 49 -7.99 7.29 -18.29
N ASP A 50 -9.11 7.16 -18.98
CA ASP A 50 -10.06 8.24 -19.22
C ASP A 50 -11.30 8.18 -18.30
N ARG A 51 -11.32 7.25 -17.32
CA ARG A 51 -12.41 7.18 -16.35
C ARG A 51 -12.24 8.23 -15.26
N GLU A 52 -13.35 8.83 -14.84
CA GLU A 52 -13.38 9.69 -13.65
C GLU A 52 -13.19 8.88 -12.37
N ILE A 53 -12.53 9.51 -11.39
CA ILE A 53 -12.32 8.95 -10.05
C ILE A 53 -13.55 9.21 -9.19
N ASN A 54 -14.64 8.57 -9.54
CA ASN A 54 -15.95 8.76 -8.91
C ASN A 54 -16.53 7.43 -8.38
N ALA A 55 -17.83 7.43 -8.09
CA ALA A 55 -18.55 6.28 -7.53
C ALA A 55 -18.66 5.07 -8.47
N SER A 56 -18.30 5.22 -9.77
CA SER A 56 -18.31 4.10 -10.73
C SER A 56 -17.12 3.15 -10.58
N LEU A 57 -16.07 3.58 -9.87
CA LEU A 57 -14.92 2.76 -9.53
C LEU A 57 -15.16 2.03 -8.20
N SER A 58 -14.82 0.76 -8.15
CA SER A 58 -14.82 -0.02 -6.90
C SER A 58 -13.77 0.50 -5.91
N GLY A 59 -13.89 0.15 -4.64
CA GLY A 59 -12.90 0.52 -3.62
C GLY A 59 -11.50 0.05 -3.96
N GLY A 60 -11.36 -1.21 -4.39
CA GLY A 60 -10.07 -1.77 -4.78
C GLY A 60 -9.47 -1.14 -6.04
N GLU A 61 -10.29 -0.72 -7.02
CA GLU A 61 -9.79 0.00 -8.20
C GLU A 61 -9.24 1.38 -7.81
N ILE A 62 -9.97 2.13 -6.97
CA ILE A 62 -9.51 3.45 -6.51
C ILE A 62 -8.24 3.30 -5.66
N LYS A 63 -8.17 2.30 -4.79
CA LYS A 63 -6.98 2.04 -3.97
C LYS A 63 -5.75 1.79 -4.83
N ARG A 64 -5.87 0.98 -5.87
CA ARG A 64 -4.78 0.72 -6.82
C ARG A 64 -4.39 1.97 -7.62
N ILE A 65 -5.35 2.80 -8.02
CA ILE A 65 -5.07 4.08 -8.67
C ILE A 65 -4.34 5.02 -7.71
N GLU A 66 -4.74 5.10 -6.44
CA GLU A 66 -4.04 5.88 -5.41
C GLU A 66 -2.58 5.42 -5.26
N ILE A 67 -2.33 4.11 -5.18
CA ILE A 67 -0.98 3.55 -5.12
C ILE A 67 -0.17 3.96 -6.37
N ALA A 68 -0.77 3.87 -7.57
CA ALA A 68 -0.13 4.32 -8.79
C ALA A 68 0.28 5.81 -8.74
N THR A 69 -0.53 6.67 -8.10
CA THR A 69 -0.17 8.10 -7.91
C THR A 69 0.99 8.28 -6.96
N VAL A 70 1.09 7.46 -5.90
CA VAL A 70 2.24 7.50 -4.98
C VAL A 70 3.53 7.08 -5.69
N ILE A 71 3.46 6.03 -6.51
CA ILE A 71 4.59 5.57 -7.33
C ILE A 71 5.03 6.67 -8.30
N ALA A 72 4.09 7.29 -9.01
CA ALA A 72 4.35 8.34 -9.99
C ALA A 72 5.03 9.57 -9.36
N ARG A 73 4.75 9.86 -8.11
CA ARG A 73 5.26 11.03 -7.38
C ARG A 73 6.73 10.93 -7.00
N LYS A 74 7.31 9.74 -6.88
CA LYS A 74 8.74 9.48 -6.59
C LYS A 74 9.29 10.30 -5.42
N THR A 75 8.61 10.29 -4.29
CA THR A 75 9.03 11.02 -3.10
C THR A 75 10.05 10.24 -2.27
N GLN A 76 10.88 10.95 -1.50
CA GLN A 76 11.85 10.33 -0.58
C GLN A 76 11.21 9.57 0.59
N LEU A 77 9.96 9.86 0.92
CA LEU A 77 9.19 9.13 1.93
C LEU A 77 7.78 8.88 1.41
N SER A 78 7.42 7.61 1.32
CA SER A 78 6.08 7.15 0.96
C SER A 78 5.47 6.39 2.13
N ILE A 79 4.25 6.75 2.52
CA ILE A 79 3.52 6.13 3.63
C ILE A 79 2.24 5.50 3.07
N PHE A 80 2.02 4.24 3.36
CA PHE A 80 0.84 3.48 2.96
C PHE A 80 0.09 2.99 4.20
N ASP A 81 -1.19 3.35 4.29
CA ASP A 81 -2.07 2.95 5.37
C ASP A 81 -3.03 1.88 4.88
N GLU A 82 -2.85 0.65 5.36
CA GLU A 82 -3.57 -0.55 4.94
C GLU A 82 -3.77 -0.62 3.40
N PRO A 83 -2.67 -0.67 2.62
CA PRO A 83 -2.76 -0.64 1.15
C PRO A 83 -3.51 -1.84 0.57
N GLU A 84 -3.63 -2.91 1.34
CA GLU A 84 -4.36 -4.13 1.00
C GLU A 84 -5.86 -4.02 1.19
N ALA A 85 -6.37 -3.02 1.89
CA ALA A 85 -7.79 -2.90 2.22
C ALA A 85 -8.67 -2.84 0.96
N GLY A 86 -9.59 -3.80 0.83
CA GLY A 86 -10.51 -3.89 -0.31
C GLY A 86 -9.88 -4.39 -1.63
N ILE A 87 -8.65 -4.89 -1.59
CA ILE A 87 -7.98 -5.50 -2.73
C ILE A 87 -8.15 -7.03 -2.64
N ASP A 88 -8.44 -7.66 -3.79
CA ASP A 88 -8.53 -9.12 -3.85
C ASP A 88 -7.14 -9.79 -3.74
N ILE A 89 -7.15 -11.06 -3.33
CA ILE A 89 -5.94 -11.83 -3.03
C ILE A 89 -4.95 -11.92 -4.22
N TRP A 90 -5.45 -11.94 -5.46
CA TRP A 90 -4.60 -12.03 -6.66
C TRP A 90 -3.91 -10.70 -6.94
N SER A 91 -4.66 -9.61 -6.78
CA SER A 91 -4.13 -8.24 -6.91
C SER A 91 -3.16 -7.91 -5.77
N PHE A 92 -3.36 -8.50 -4.60
CA PHE A 92 -2.46 -8.32 -3.46
C PHE A 92 -1.05 -8.91 -3.70
N ASN A 93 -0.95 -10.06 -4.37
CA ASN A 93 0.36 -10.62 -4.74
C ASN A 93 1.16 -9.69 -5.67
N ASN A 94 0.47 -8.97 -6.56
CA ASN A 94 1.12 -7.98 -7.41
C ASN A 94 1.58 -6.77 -6.59
N LEU A 95 0.84 -6.39 -5.55
CA LEU A 95 1.13 -5.24 -4.70
C LEU A 95 2.44 -5.39 -3.92
N THR A 96 2.75 -6.57 -3.41
CA THR A 96 4.05 -6.82 -2.75
C THR A 96 5.21 -6.61 -3.71
N GLY A 97 5.08 -7.10 -4.95
CA GLY A 97 6.08 -6.86 -6.01
C GLY A 97 6.24 -5.38 -6.36
N VAL A 98 5.16 -4.59 -6.26
CA VAL A 98 5.22 -3.12 -6.46
C VAL A 98 6.07 -2.47 -5.38
N PHE A 99 5.90 -2.83 -4.11
CA PHE A 99 6.71 -2.28 -3.02
C PHE A 99 8.18 -2.66 -3.12
N GLU A 100 8.48 -3.91 -3.50
CA GLU A 100 9.85 -4.35 -3.77
C GLU A 100 10.49 -3.57 -4.92
N LYS A 101 9.75 -3.34 -6.01
CA LYS A 101 10.19 -2.51 -7.14
C LYS A 101 10.44 -1.07 -6.69
N MET A 102 9.52 -0.46 -5.95
CA MET A 102 9.69 0.90 -5.41
C MET A 102 10.96 1.01 -4.54
N ARG A 103 11.23 0.00 -3.70
CA ARG A 103 12.43 -0.06 -2.88
C ARG A 103 13.71 -0.12 -3.70
N GLN A 104 13.71 -0.84 -4.82
CA GLN A 104 14.87 -0.97 -5.70
C GLN A 104 15.11 0.26 -6.56
N GLU A 105 14.06 0.93 -7.01
CA GLU A 105 14.13 2.04 -7.95
C GLU A 105 14.28 3.42 -7.29
N ASN A 106 13.97 3.54 -6.01
CA ASN A 106 13.98 4.81 -5.28
C ASN A 106 14.96 4.74 -4.09
N ASP A 107 15.78 5.75 -3.93
CA ASP A 107 16.62 5.95 -2.72
C ASP A 107 15.78 6.41 -1.50
N GLY A 108 14.46 6.32 -1.58
CA GLY A 108 13.52 6.75 -0.56
C GLY A 108 13.19 5.67 0.45
N SER A 109 12.53 6.08 1.54
CA SER A 109 11.98 5.18 2.55
C SER A 109 10.51 4.92 2.30
N ILE A 110 10.07 3.69 2.60
CA ILE A 110 8.67 3.27 2.52
C ILE A 110 8.22 2.84 3.92
N ILE A 111 7.13 3.42 4.40
CA ILE A 111 6.45 2.99 5.63
C ILE A 111 5.12 2.38 5.23
N ILE A 112 4.86 1.15 5.66
CA ILE A 112 3.60 0.46 5.40
C ILE A 112 2.97 0.10 6.75
N ILE A 113 1.77 0.58 7.00
CA ILE A 113 0.94 0.18 8.13
C ILE A 113 0.07 -0.97 7.62
N SER A 114 0.23 -2.15 8.18
CA SER A 114 -0.48 -3.35 7.74
C SER A 114 -0.55 -4.40 8.85
N HIS A 115 -1.51 -5.30 8.73
CA HIS A 115 -1.62 -6.50 9.57
C HIS A 115 -1.40 -7.80 8.74
N GLN A 116 -0.93 -7.68 7.50
CA GLN A 116 -0.74 -8.81 6.59
C GLN A 116 0.68 -9.37 6.67
N GLU A 117 0.82 -10.67 6.94
CA GLU A 117 2.10 -11.37 7.04
C GLU A 117 3.00 -11.15 5.82
N ARG A 118 2.43 -11.16 4.61
CA ARG A 118 3.17 -10.97 3.36
C ARG A 118 3.83 -9.59 3.25
N ILE A 119 3.26 -8.58 3.87
CA ILE A 119 3.88 -7.25 3.96
C ILE A 119 5.07 -7.30 4.92
N PHE A 120 4.95 -8.05 6.02
CA PHE A 120 6.06 -8.22 6.96
C PHE A 120 7.25 -8.94 6.32
N GLU A 121 7.00 -9.89 5.41
CA GLU A 121 8.06 -10.63 4.70
C GLU A 121 8.97 -9.74 3.84
N ILE A 122 8.43 -8.66 3.26
CA ILE A 122 9.17 -7.72 2.42
C ILE A 122 9.80 -6.56 3.21
N ALA A 123 9.49 -6.43 4.50
CA ALA A 123 10.02 -5.36 5.35
C ALA A 123 11.50 -5.58 5.69
N ASP A 124 12.26 -4.51 5.85
CA ASP A 124 13.62 -4.52 6.42
C ASP A 124 13.56 -4.46 7.94
N GLU A 125 12.68 -3.59 8.46
CA GLU A 125 12.44 -3.37 9.89
C GLU A 125 10.93 -3.40 10.17
N ILE A 126 10.58 -3.86 11.36
CA ILE A 126 9.21 -3.90 11.86
C ILE A 126 9.12 -3.12 13.15
N ILE A 127 8.09 -2.28 13.25
CA ILE A 127 7.72 -1.55 14.46
C ILE A 127 6.34 -2.05 14.88
N VAL A 128 6.24 -2.63 16.07
CA VAL A 128 4.98 -3.10 16.66
C VAL A 128 4.48 -2.06 17.63
N LEU A 129 3.29 -1.54 17.38
CA LEU A 129 2.60 -0.59 18.24
C LEU A 129 1.50 -1.32 19.05
N ALA A 130 1.49 -1.12 20.34
CA ALA A 130 0.44 -1.60 21.23
C ALA A 130 0.17 -0.54 22.32
N ASP A 131 -1.09 -0.32 22.65
CA ASP A 131 -1.54 0.64 23.67
C ASP A 131 -0.92 2.03 23.54
N GLY A 132 -0.75 2.49 22.29
CA GLY A 132 -0.19 3.82 21.98
C GLY A 132 1.32 3.95 22.19
N GLN A 133 2.03 2.83 22.37
CA GLN A 133 3.48 2.79 22.58
C GLN A 133 4.16 1.83 21.63
N ILE A 134 5.48 2.03 21.41
CA ILE A 134 6.30 1.07 20.69
C ILE A 134 6.56 -0.13 21.63
N ASN A 135 5.97 -1.26 21.29
CA ASN A 135 6.15 -2.52 22.02
C ASN A 135 7.44 -3.22 21.61
N MET A 136 7.67 -3.32 20.29
CA MET A 136 8.88 -3.91 19.72
C MET A 136 9.32 -3.11 18.48
N GLN A 137 10.62 -3.07 18.24
CA GLN A 137 11.20 -2.53 17.04
C GLN A 137 12.49 -3.27 16.72
N GLY A 138 12.73 -3.55 15.42
CA GLY A 138 13.96 -4.19 14.98
C GLY A 138 13.83 -4.78 13.58
N LYS A 139 14.87 -5.52 13.19
CA LYS A 139 14.86 -6.27 11.93
C LYS A 139 13.77 -7.32 11.94
N LYS A 140 13.21 -7.60 10.77
CA LYS A 140 12.13 -8.59 10.64
C LYS A 140 12.51 -9.96 11.22
N GLU A 141 13.75 -10.40 11.06
CA GLU A 141 14.25 -11.69 11.55
C GLU A 141 14.19 -11.80 13.09
N ASP A 142 14.29 -10.65 13.78
CA ASP A 142 14.26 -10.59 15.26
C ASP A 142 12.84 -10.40 15.82
N VAL A 143 11.97 -9.74 15.03
CA VAL A 143 10.63 -9.34 15.48
C VAL A 143 9.58 -10.40 15.14
N LEU A 144 9.56 -10.93 13.92
CA LEU A 144 8.53 -11.88 13.46
C LEU A 144 8.39 -13.13 14.35
N PRO A 145 9.49 -13.81 14.78
CA PRO A 145 9.36 -14.98 15.63
C PRO A 145 8.68 -14.66 16.97
N LYS A 146 8.89 -13.47 17.51
CA LYS A 146 8.30 -13.04 18.78
C LYS A 146 6.83 -12.67 18.62
N LEU A 147 6.46 -12.10 17.47
CA LEU A 147 5.11 -11.68 17.17
C LEU A 147 4.18 -12.89 17.07
N PHE A 148 4.59 -13.95 16.40
CA PHE A 148 3.80 -15.17 16.25
C PHE A 148 3.78 -16.06 17.50
N THR A 149 4.78 -15.96 18.39
CA THR A 149 4.77 -16.72 19.65
C THR A 149 3.91 -16.07 20.75
N SER A 150 3.54 -14.80 20.61
CA SER A 150 2.71 -14.09 21.60
C SER A 150 1.20 -14.26 21.38
N GLU A 151 0.74 -14.72 20.21
CA GLU A 151 -0.67 -14.91 19.90
C GLU A 151 -1.31 -16.14 20.58
N ASP A 152 -0.52 -17.11 21.06
CA ASP A 152 -1.03 -18.36 21.66
C ASP A 152 -1.47 -18.25 23.14
N LYS A 153 -1.45 -17.08 23.75
CA LYS A 153 -1.91 -16.93 25.14
C LYS A 153 -3.11 -15.99 25.25
N CYS A 154 -4.25 -16.48 24.82
CA CYS A 154 -5.52 -15.92 25.29
C CYS A 154 -5.59 -16.10 26.82
N SER A 155 -5.32 -15.03 27.54
CA SER A 155 -5.39 -15.00 29.02
C SER A 155 -6.80 -15.32 29.56
N PHE A 156 -7.83 -15.32 28.71
CA PHE A 156 -9.21 -15.66 29.08
C PHE A 156 -9.45 -17.18 29.14
N CYS A 157 -8.65 -18.00 28.47
CA CYS A 157 -8.81 -19.46 28.44
C CYS A 157 -7.98 -20.18 29.51
N THR A 158 -7.07 -19.50 30.23
CA THR A 158 -6.25 -20.08 31.30
C THR A 158 -6.80 -19.87 32.72
N GLY A 159 -7.96 -19.22 32.84
CA GLY A 159 -8.64 -18.97 34.12
C GLY A 159 -9.77 -19.97 34.37
N GLY A 160 -9.45 -21.10 34.95
CA GLY A 160 -10.38 -21.83 35.82
C GLY A 160 -11.09 -23.05 35.24
N ILE A 161 -10.46 -24.18 35.35
CA ILE A 161 -11.16 -25.40 35.79
C ILE A 161 -10.42 -25.86 37.08
N GLN A 162 -11.01 -25.55 38.20
CA GLN A 162 -10.87 -26.31 39.45
C GLN A 162 -12.12 -27.17 39.64
#